data_2d7dfc1ff08a541b0c25c9607c72e5de
#
_entry.id   2d7dfc1ff08a541b0c25c9607c72e5de
#
_cell.length_a   1.000
_cell.length_b   1.000
_cell.length_c   1.000
_cell.angle_alpha   90.00
_cell.angle_beta   90.00
_cell.angle_gamma   90.00
#
_symmetry.space_group_name_H-M   'P 1'
#
loop_
_entity.id
_entity.type
_entity.pdbx_description
1 polymer ?
#
loop_
_entity_poly.entity_id
_entity_poly.type
_entity_poly.pdbx_seq_one_letter_code
_entity_poly.pdbx_strand_id
1 'polypeptide(L)'
;DILIFKEESEAFTVGIGLSSDEKYFFITSSDHNTSEQYYFKADEIIPKPKLIDKRKRGIIYSVNSWNGNFYKHTNEDAEDFKIEKTNDLEKKEWETFIPAREEVLIGGLIFLNDWIIRSETSNALSKLILRNPKNDEEEEIFFSDEKVIVPGVSLTQRDRNTDTVYLSYSSPKTPGRTYLYNLKTKEKKLVKEQEIPSGHNSDDYIVERLECASHDGRMVPITITRHKKTKLDGSAKLLLYGYGSYGSSMSPSF
;
A
#
# COMPACT_ATOMS: atom_id res chain seq x y z
N ASP A 1 -8.06 -34.66 -8.25
CA ASP A 1 -8.31 -33.22 -7.96
C ASP A 1 -9.66 -33.09 -7.27
N ILE A 2 -9.74 -32.23 -6.26
CA ILE A 2 -10.95 -31.96 -5.50
C ILE A 2 -11.23 -30.47 -5.62
N LEU A 3 -12.49 -30.13 -6.03
CA LEU A 3 -12.95 -28.74 -6.04
C LEU A 3 -13.24 -28.31 -4.60
N ILE A 4 -12.56 -27.24 -4.12
CA ILE A 4 -12.71 -26.73 -2.76
C ILE A 4 -13.56 -25.46 -2.67
N PHE A 5 -13.65 -24.70 -3.76
CA PHE A 5 -14.44 -23.48 -3.84
C PHE A 5 -14.87 -23.19 -5.28
N LYS A 6 -16.06 -22.66 -5.46
CA LYS A 6 -16.58 -22.18 -6.72
C LYS A 6 -17.38 -20.89 -6.50
N GLU A 7 -17.06 -19.86 -7.24
CA GLU A 7 -17.87 -18.64 -7.33
C GLU A 7 -18.92 -18.83 -8.43
N GLU A 8 -20.17 -18.55 -8.12
CA GLU A 8 -21.27 -18.72 -9.07
C GLU A 8 -21.52 -17.46 -9.91
N SER A 9 -21.04 -16.31 -9.46
CA SER A 9 -21.21 -15.05 -10.19
C SER A 9 -20.07 -14.81 -11.16
N GLU A 10 -20.39 -14.62 -12.43
CA GLU A 10 -19.42 -14.26 -13.47
C GLU A 10 -18.82 -12.86 -13.30
N ALA A 11 -19.42 -12.01 -12.45
CA ALA A 11 -18.93 -10.67 -12.16
C ALA A 11 -17.77 -10.66 -11.17
N PHE A 12 -17.50 -11.79 -10.49
CA PHE A 12 -16.48 -11.90 -9.45
C PHE A 12 -15.29 -12.74 -9.91
N THR A 13 -14.11 -12.33 -9.54
CA THR A 13 -12.88 -13.10 -9.72
C THR A 13 -12.49 -13.78 -8.41
N VAL A 14 -11.85 -14.94 -8.51
CA VAL A 14 -11.41 -15.73 -7.35
C VAL A 14 -9.89 -15.81 -7.33
N GLY A 15 -9.32 -15.50 -6.18
CA GLY A 15 -7.90 -15.66 -5.88
C GLY A 15 -7.69 -16.45 -4.60
N ILE A 16 -6.52 -17.08 -4.45
CA ILE A 16 -6.11 -17.74 -3.22
C ILE A 16 -4.73 -17.22 -2.81
N GLY A 17 -4.54 -16.95 -1.53
CA GLY A 17 -3.27 -16.51 -0.97
C GLY A 17 -3.00 -17.15 0.38
N LEU A 18 -1.70 -17.32 0.68
CA LEU A 18 -1.23 -17.80 1.98
C LEU A 18 -1.07 -16.60 2.93
N SER A 19 -1.46 -16.77 4.19
CA SER A 19 -1.25 -15.76 5.24
C SER A 19 0.23 -15.44 5.46
N SER A 20 0.51 -14.29 6.07
CA SER A 20 1.88 -13.86 6.35
C SER A 20 2.64 -14.78 7.30
N ASP A 21 1.95 -15.49 8.19
CA ASP A 21 2.50 -16.51 9.10
C ASP A 21 2.39 -17.93 8.56
N GLU A 22 1.97 -18.09 7.28
CA GLU A 22 1.84 -19.37 6.56
C GLU A 22 0.88 -20.39 7.22
N LYS A 23 0.01 -19.94 8.14
CA LYS A 23 -0.91 -20.82 8.88
C LYS A 23 -2.28 -21.00 8.23
N TYR A 24 -2.67 -20.07 7.35
CA TYR A 24 -3.98 -20.04 6.74
C TYR A 24 -3.90 -19.74 5.25
N PHE A 25 -4.77 -20.36 4.48
CA PHE A 25 -5.12 -19.90 3.14
C PHE A 25 -6.37 -19.04 3.21
N PHE A 26 -6.35 -17.95 2.45
CA PHE A 26 -7.50 -17.08 2.23
C PHE A 26 -7.93 -17.17 0.77
N ILE A 27 -9.19 -17.53 0.52
CA ILE A 27 -9.82 -17.45 -0.80
C ILE A 27 -10.57 -16.13 -0.84
N THR A 28 -10.25 -15.28 -1.80
CA THR A 28 -10.91 -13.99 -2.01
C THR A 28 -11.77 -14.08 -3.27
N SER A 29 -13.05 -13.78 -3.13
CA SER A 29 -13.96 -13.52 -4.25
C SER A 29 -14.26 -12.03 -4.30
N SER A 30 -13.96 -11.35 -5.40
CA SER A 30 -14.10 -9.90 -5.50
C SER A 30 -14.39 -9.40 -6.90
N ASP A 31 -15.08 -8.27 -6.97
CA ASP A 31 -15.11 -7.37 -8.11
C ASP A 31 -14.32 -6.09 -7.79
N HIS A 32 -14.56 -4.99 -8.53
CA HIS A 32 -13.81 -3.74 -8.35
C HIS A 32 -14.17 -2.96 -7.06
N ASN A 33 -15.30 -3.23 -6.40
CA ASN A 33 -15.76 -2.49 -5.23
C ASN A 33 -16.38 -3.35 -4.13
N THR A 34 -16.35 -4.67 -4.26
CA THR A 34 -16.97 -5.59 -3.31
C THR A 34 -16.10 -6.82 -3.15
N SER A 35 -15.87 -7.26 -1.92
CA SER A 35 -15.13 -8.49 -1.68
C SER A 35 -15.77 -9.38 -0.62
N GLU A 36 -15.37 -10.65 -0.66
CA GLU A 36 -15.73 -11.68 0.30
C GLU A 36 -14.55 -12.63 0.46
N GLN A 37 -14.23 -13.01 1.69
CA GLN A 37 -13.15 -13.95 1.93
C GLN A 37 -13.58 -15.16 2.72
N TYR A 38 -12.97 -16.29 2.36
CA TYR A 38 -13.03 -17.55 3.06
C TYR A 38 -11.63 -17.94 3.54
N TYR A 39 -11.55 -18.72 4.61
CA TYR A 39 -10.29 -19.20 5.14
C TYR A 39 -10.35 -20.68 5.49
N PHE A 40 -9.18 -21.32 5.50
CA PHE A 40 -8.94 -22.65 6.05
C PHE A 40 -7.47 -22.74 6.50
N LYS A 41 -7.17 -23.69 7.38
CA LYS A 41 -5.80 -23.89 7.87
C LYS A 41 -4.92 -24.48 6.78
N ALA A 42 -3.66 -24.06 6.72
CA ALA A 42 -2.71 -24.50 5.71
C ALA A 42 -2.34 -26.01 5.82
N ASP A 43 -2.54 -26.61 6.98
CA ASP A 43 -2.30 -28.03 7.26
C ASP A 43 -3.51 -28.95 7.03
N GLU A 44 -4.67 -28.40 6.62
CA GLU A 44 -5.86 -29.19 6.30
C GLU A 44 -5.67 -29.98 5.00
N ILE A 45 -5.74 -31.33 5.07
CA ILE A 45 -5.60 -32.23 3.91
C ILE A 45 -6.81 -32.11 2.97
N ILE A 46 -8.01 -31.98 3.53
CA ILE A 46 -9.28 -31.77 2.81
C ILE A 46 -9.91 -30.49 3.34
N PRO A 47 -9.54 -29.33 2.77
CA PRO A 47 -9.96 -28.05 3.31
C PRO A 47 -11.47 -27.83 3.11
N LYS A 48 -12.09 -27.24 4.14
CA LYS A 48 -13.46 -26.76 4.11
C LYS A 48 -13.45 -25.25 4.35
N PRO A 49 -13.42 -24.44 3.29
CA PRO A 49 -13.34 -22.99 3.44
C PRO A 49 -14.50 -22.45 4.27
N LYS A 50 -14.18 -21.68 5.31
CA LYS A 50 -15.14 -20.99 6.19
C LYS A 50 -15.23 -19.54 5.78
N LEU A 51 -16.45 -19.03 5.66
CA LEU A 51 -16.72 -17.62 5.36
C LEU A 51 -16.33 -16.73 6.55
N ILE A 52 -15.53 -15.69 6.29
CA ILE A 52 -15.22 -14.66 7.29
C ILE A 52 -16.43 -13.74 7.45
N ASP A 53 -16.69 -12.88 6.49
CA ASP A 53 -17.86 -12.00 6.46
C ASP A 53 -18.53 -12.06 5.09
N LYS A 54 -19.87 -12.04 5.10
CA LYS A 54 -20.65 -12.05 3.85
C LYS A 54 -20.45 -10.71 3.12
N ARG A 55 -20.25 -10.79 1.80
CA ARG A 55 -20.10 -9.61 0.95
C ARG A 55 -21.27 -8.63 1.10
N LYS A 56 -20.95 -7.35 1.12
CA LYS A 56 -21.89 -6.23 1.07
C LYS A 56 -21.47 -5.33 -0.08
N ARG A 57 -22.42 -4.94 -0.92
CA ARG A 57 -22.10 -4.07 -2.07
C ARG A 57 -21.40 -2.79 -1.63
N GLY A 58 -20.28 -2.47 -2.26
CA GLY A 58 -19.46 -1.30 -1.95
C GLY A 58 -18.50 -1.51 -0.78
N ILE A 59 -18.51 -2.68 -0.14
CA ILE A 59 -17.56 -2.98 0.94
C ILE A 59 -16.48 -3.92 0.41
N ILE A 60 -15.25 -3.43 0.55
CA ILE A 60 -14.03 -4.19 0.27
C ILE A 60 -13.39 -4.55 1.60
N TYR A 61 -12.99 -5.80 1.78
CA TYR A 61 -12.14 -6.18 2.88
C TYR A 61 -11.17 -7.29 2.49
N SER A 62 -10.05 -7.32 3.19
CA SER A 62 -9.09 -8.42 3.14
C SER A 62 -8.56 -8.71 4.54
N VAL A 63 -8.34 -9.98 4.83
CA VAL A 63 -7.82 -10.45 6.13
C VAL A 63 -6.46 -11.11 5.93
N ASN A 64 -5.56 -10.87 6.85
CA ASN A 64 -4.28 -11.54 6.94
C ASN A 64 -4.04 -12.06 8.37
N SER A 65 -3.21 -13.08 8.55
CA SER A 65 -2.86 -13.64 9.84
C SER A 65 -1.39 -13.37 10.17
N TRP A 66 -1.15 -12.94 11.41
CA TRP A 66 0.20 -12.73 11.94
C TRP A 66 0.23 -12.84 13.47
N ASN A 67 1.16 -13.66 14.00
CA ASN A 67 1.39 -13.81 15.44
C ASN A 67 0.11 -14.08 16.28
N GLY A 68 -0.76 -14.98 15.78
CA GLY A 68 -1.98 -15.38 16.47
C GLY A 68 -3.12 -14.38 16.40
N ASN A 69 -2.98 -13.32 15.62
CA ASN A 69 -4.04 -12.35 15.35
C ASN A 69 -4.39 -12.34 13.87
N PHE A 70 -5.61 -11.93 13.58
CA PHE A 70 -6.11 -11.64 12.24
C PHE A 70 -6.30 -10.14 12.10
N TYR A 71 -5.88 -9.60 10.97
CA TYR A 71 -5.97 -8.17 10.65
C TYR A 71 -6.85 -7.99 9.43
N LYS A 72 -7.94 -7.27 9.59
CA LYS A 72 -8.90 -6.97 8.53
C LYS A 72 -8.72 -5.53 8.06
N HIS A 73 -8.27 -5.34 6.83
CA HIS A 73 -8.25 -4.07 6.13
C HIS A 73 -9.58 -3.89 5.42
N THR A 74 -10.33 -2.83 5.69
CA THR A 74 -11.69 -2.65 5.18
C THR A 74 -12.09 -1.19 5.07
N ASN A 75 -12.99 -0.91 4.12
CA ASN A 75 -13.68 0.38 4.01
C ASN A 75 -15.08 0.37 4.67
N GLU A 76 -15.44 -0.65 5.42
CA GLU A 76 -16.71 -0.67 6.16
C GLU A 76 -16.72 0.42 7.24
N ASP A 77 -17.66 1.39 7.13
CA ASP A 77 -17.73 2.60 7.96
C ASP A 77 -16.42 3.42 7.98
N ALA A 78 -15.67 3.41 6.85
CA ALA A 78 -14.36 4.04 6.72
C ALA A 78 -14.02 4.31 5.25
N GLU A 79 -14.38 5.47 4.69
CA GLU A 79 -14.18 5.79 3.27
C GLU A 79 -12.73 5.54 2.81
N ASP A 80 -11.74 5.98 3.62
CA ASP A 80 -10.31 5.83 3.36
C ASP A 80 -9.68 4.61 4.04
N PHE A 81 -10.50 3.59 4.34
CA PHE A 81 -10.14 2.35 5.00
C PHE A 81 -9.72 2.51 6.47
N LYS A 82 -9.74 1.40 7.15
CA LYS A 82 -9.24 1.17 8.52
C LYS A 82 -8.67 -0.23 8.61
N ILE A 83 -7.98 -0.52 9.71
CA ILE A 83 -7.55 -1.88 10.03
C ILE A 83 -8.12 -2.27 11.39
N GLU A 84 -8.81 -3.39 11.39
CA GLU A 84 -9.34 -4.03 12.58
C GLU A 84 -8.55 -5.29 12.90
N LYS A 85 -8.55 -5.72 14.15
CA LYS A 85 -7.83 -6.89 14.63
C LYS A 85 -8.74 -7.78 15.46
N THR A 86 -8.56 -9.09 15.36
CA THR A 86 -9.15 -10.09 16.26
C THR A 86 -8.19 -11.26 16.46
N ASN A 87 -8.36 -12.02 17.52
CA ASN A 87 -7.64 -13.29 17.71
C ASN A 87 -8.51 -14.52 17.38
N ASP A 88 -9.78 -14.31 17.03
CA ASP A 88 -10.74 -15.39 16.76
C ASP A 88 -11.73 -14.97 15.65
N LEU A 89 -11.58 -15.56 14.46
CA LEU A 89 -12.46 -15.29 13.31
C LEU A 89 -13.90 -15.81 13.52
N GLU A 90 -14.10 -16.79 14.41
CA GLU A 90 -15.42 -17.37 14.61
C GLU A 90 -16.30 -16.49 15.50
N LYS A 91 -15.71 -15.78 16.43
CA LYS A 91 -16.42 -14.81 17.29
C LYS A 91 -16.83 -13.55 16.57
N LYS A 92 -16.09 -13.18 15.51
CA LYS A 92 -16.33 -11.94 14.74
C LYS A 92 -16.32 -10.67 15.60
N GLU A 93 -15.53 -10.68 16.66
CA GLU A 93 -15.31 -9.53 17.56
C GLU A 93 -14.06 -8.80 17.06
N TRP A 94 -14.27 -7.76 16.28
CA TRP A 94 -13.19 -6.95 15.72
C TRP A 94 -12.95 -5.71 16.58
N GLU A 95 -11.70 -5.45 16.95
CA GLU A 95 -11.25 -4.21 17.60
C GLU A 95 -10.48 -3.33 16.63
N THR A 96 -10.59 -2.03 16.77
CA THR A 96 -9.83 -1.09 15.93
C THR A 96 -8.33 -1.21 16.22
N PHE A 97 -7.55 -1.50 15.18
CA PHE A 97 -6.10 -1.54 15.23
C PHE A 97 -5.47 -0.26 14.64
N ILE A 98 -5.90 0.15 13.46
CA ILE A 98 -5.59 1.44 12.85
C ILE A 98 -6.92 2.11 12.50
N PRO A 99 -7.27 3.22 13.16
CA PRO A 99 -8.52 3.91 12.87
C PRO A 99 -8.51 4.58 11.49
N ALA A 100 -9.69 4.71 10.91
CA ALA A 100 -9.88 5.59 9.75
C ALA A 100 -9.50 7.02 10.10
N ARG A 101 -8.93 7.72 9.14
CA ARG A 101 -8.58 9.15 9.23
C ARG A 101 -9.04 9.84 7.96
N GLU A 102 -9.69 10.98 8.12
CA GLU A 102 -10.15 11.78 6.99
C GLU A 102 -8.98 12.16 6.08
N GLU A 103 -9.17 11.99 4.77
CA GLU A 103 -8.19 12.28 3.72
C GLU A 103 -6.86 11.51 3.85
N VAL A 104 -6.85 10.39 4.58
CA VAL A 104 -5.69 9.50 4.67
C VAL A 104 -6.10 8.08 4.28
N LEU A 105 -5.80 7.71 3.05
CA LEU A 105 -6.00 6.34 2.58
C LEU A 105 -5.06 5.40 3.29
N ILE A 106 -5.61 4.52 4.11
CA ILE A 106 -4.85 3.47 4.81
C ILE A 106 -4.63 2.30 3.85
N GLY A 107 -3.38 1.97 3.58
CA GLY A 107 -3.01 0.83 2.76
C GLY A 107 -2.83 -0.46 3.54
N GLY A 108 -2.40 -1.51 2.83
CA GLY A 108 -2.16 -2.83 3.41
C GLY A 108 -0.97 -2.89 4.37
N LEU A 109 -0.89 -4.00 5.11
CA LEU A 109 0.16 -4.29 6.08
C LEU A 109 1.20 -5.27 5.52
N ILE A 110 2.46 -5.01 5.82
CA ILE A 110 3.57 -5.97 5.70
C ILE A 110 4.00 -6.33 7.13
N PHE A 111 3.97 -7.62 7.44
CA PHE A 111 4.35 -8.13 8.75
C PHE A 111 5.77 -8.68 8.71
N LEU A 112 6.54 -8.34 9.72
CA LEU A 112 7.87 -8.87 10.03
C LEU A 112 7.88 -9.27 11.52
N ASN A 113 8.91 -10.01 11.96
CA ASN A 113 8.90 -10.54 13.33
C ASN A 113 8.68 -9.44 14.39
N ASP A 114 9.46 -8.37 14.32
CA ASP A 114 9.43 -7.26 15.29
C ASP A 114 8.81 -5.96 14.73
N TRP A 115 8.25 -5.99 13.50
CA TRP A 115 7.82 -4.77 12.82
C TRP A 115 6.56 -4.99 11.98
N ILE A 116 5.76 -3.94 11.88
CA ILE A 116 4.66 -3.84 10.93
C ILE A 116 4.89 -2.59 10.08
N ILE A 117 4.83 -2.74 8.76
CA ILE A 117 4.93 -1.60 7.83
C ILE A 117 3.57 -1.45 7.15
N ARG A 118 3.05 -0.23 7.10
CA ARG A 118 1.87 0.11 6.30
C ARG A 118 2.16 1.26 5.37
N SER A 119 1.47 1.31 4.25
CA SER A 119 1.43 2.49 3.40
C SER A 119 0.26 3.39 3.80
N GLU A 120 0.45 4.68 3.68
CA GLU A 120 -0.57 5.70 3.78
C GLU A 120 -0.46 6.66 2.61
N THR A 121 -1.59 7.11 2.09
CA THR A 121 -1.60 8.13 1.04
C THR A 121 -2.48 9.29 1.46
N SER A 122 -1.93 10.49 1.44
CA SER A 122 -2.64 11.73 1.73
C SER A 122 -2.20 12.80 0.72
N ASN A 123 -3.13 13.63 0.27
CA ASN A 123 -2.85 14.65 -0.74
C ASN A 123 -2.10 14.07 -1.97
N ALA A 124 -2.50 12.87 -2.42
CA ALA A 124 -1.89 12.09 -3.51
C ALA A 124 -0.36 11.83 -3.35
N LEU A 125 0.16 11.87 -2.13
CA LEU A 125 1.52 11.45 -1.79
C LEU A 125 1.47 10.28 -0.81
N SER A 126 2.22 9.24 -1.15
CA SER A 126 2.33 8.05 -0.31
C SER A 126 3.51 8.14 0.63
N LYS A 127 3.38 7.52 1.80
CA LYS A 127 4.43 7.33 2.78
C LYS A 127 4.35 5.94 3.39
N LEU A 128 5.42 5.50 4.02
CA LEU A 128 5.49 4.24 4.74
C LEU A 128 5.63 4.51 6.23
N ILE A 129 4.79 3.88 7.03
CA ILE A 129 4.80 3.96 8.48
C ILE A 129 5.32 2.64 9.03
N LEU A 130 6.35 2.71 9.83
CA LEU A 130 6.90 1.61 10.62
C LEU A 130 6.27 1.63 12.01
N ARG A 131 5.72 0.51 12.44
CA ARG A 131 5.15 0.30 13.77
C ARG A 131 5.90 -0.80 14.51
N ASN A 132 6.26 -0.53 15.75
CA ASN A 132 6.76 -1.54 16.67
C ASN A 132 5.56 -2.18 17.41
N PRO A 133 5.24 -3.46 17.17
CA PRO A 133 4.08 -4.09 17.78
C PRO A 133 4.21 -4.35 19.30
N LYS A 134 5.40 -4.11 19.89
CA LYS A 134 5.63 -4.32 21.33
C LYS A 134 5.24 -3.12 22.19
N ASN A 135 5.34 -1.91 21.65
CA ASN A 135 5.05 -0.66 22.37
C ASN A 135 4.12 0.29 21.59
N ASP A 136 3.66 -0.16 20.42
CA ASP A 136 2.78 0.58 19.52
C ASP A 136 3.35 1.91 18.98
N GLU A 137 4.65 2.16 19.16
CA GLU A 137 5.31 3.33 18.60
C GLU A 137 5.34 3.27 17.07
N GLU A 138 5.08 4.41 16.47
CA GLU A 138 5.06 4.58 15.02
C GLU A 138 6.00 5.67 14.57
N GLU A 139 6.65 5.46 13.43
CA GLU A 139 7.48 6.45 12.77
C GLU A 139 7.33 6.37 11.25
N GLU A 140 7.45 7.50 10.58
CA GLU A 140 7.53 7.52 9.12
C GLU A 140 8.94 7.09 8.66
N ILE A 141 9.01 6.20 7.67
CA ILE A 141 10.29 5.79 7.09
C ILE A 141 10.81 6.93 6.21
N PHE A 142 11.94 7.49 6.59
CA PHE A 142 12.59 8.57 5.84
C PHE A 142 13.37 8.03 4.64
N PHE A 143 13.10 8.55 3.45
CA PHE A 143 13.75 8.20 2.19
C PHE A 143 14.79 9.24 1.75
N SER A 144 14.40 10.49 1.67
CA SER A 144 15.22 11.60 1.20
C SER A 144 14.61 12.94 1.63
N ASP A 145 15.33 14.04 1.42
CA ASP A 145 14.82 15.41 1.64
C ASP A 145 13.85 15.89 0.56
N GLU A 146 13.61 15.08 -0.48
CA GLU A 146 12.63 15.38 -1.52
C GLU A 146 11.21 15.25 -0.97
N LYS A 147 10.41 16.30 -1.14
CA LYS A 147 9.01 16.33 -0.64
C LYS A 147 8.04 15.50 -1.48
N VAL A 148 8.39 15.28 -2.74
CA VAL A 148 7.54 14.57 -3.71
C VAL A 148 8.27 13.30 -4.10
N ILE A 149 7.88 12.19 -3.51
CA ILE A 149 8.44 10.86 -3.77
C ILE A 149 7.35 9.82 -3.93
N VAL A 150 7.68 8.73 -4.60
CA VAL A 150 6.87 7.51 -4.66
C VAL A 150 7.65 6.41 -3.91
N PRO A 151 7.30 6.15 -2.64
CA PRO A 151 7.97 5.15 -1.84
C PRO A 151 7.44 3.75 -2.13
N GLY A 152 8.28 2.75 -1.94
CA GLY A 152 7.92 1.35 -2.00
C GLY A 152 8.69 0.51 -1.00
N VAL A 153 8.13 -0.63 -0.63
CA VAL A 153 8.77 -1.59 0.24
C VAL A 153 8.52 -3.01 -0.26
N SER A 154 9.53 -3.86 -0.17
CA SER A 154 9.40 -5.29 -0.46
C SER A 154 10.27 -6.12 0.49
N LEU A 155 9.88 -7.38 0.67
CA LEU A 155 10.64 -8.32 1.50
C LEU A 155 11.94 -8.72 0.81
N THR A 156 13.01 -8.88 1.58
CA THR A 156 14.31 -9.39 1.09
C THR A 156 14.27 -10.91 0.91
N GLN A 157 13.39 -11.58 1.64
CA GLN A 157 13.24 -13.04 1.66
C GLN A 157 11.84 -13.44 2.12
N ARG A 158 11.48 -14.70 1.97
CA ARG A 158 10.21 -15.26 2.47
C ARG A 158 10.13 -15.30 3.99
N ASP A 159 11.26 -15.64 4.64
CA ASP A 159 11.34 -15.64 6.10
C ASP A 159 11.16 -14.22 6.63
N ARG A 160 10.12 -14.03 7.43
CA ARG A 160 9.77 -12.75 8.01
C ARG A 160 10.50 -12.45 9.31
N ASN A 161 11.30 -13.39 9.81
CA ASN A 161 12.18 -13.19 10.95
C ASN A 161 13.45 -12.43 10.53
N THR A 162 13.26 -11.19 10.10
CA THR A 162 14.31 -10.32 9.61
C THR A 162 14.02 -8.87 9.98
N ASP A 163 15.09 -8.09 10.19
CA ASP A 163 15.03 -6.64 10.35
C ASP A 163 15.33 -5.90 9.03
N THR A 164 15.49 -6.62 7.92
CA THR A 164 15.87 -6.02 6.65
C THR A 164 14.77 -6.11 5.60
N VAL A 165 14.58 -5.00 4.89
CA VAL A 165 13.67 -4.88 3.75
C VAL A 165 14.37 -4.19 2.58
N TYR A 166 13.84 -4.34 1.37
CA TYR A 166 14.16 -3.44 0.28
C TYR A 166 13.23 -2.24 0.34
N LEU A 167 13.79 -1.05 0.46
CA LEU A 167 13.09 0.20 0.24
C LEU A 167 13.39 0.72 -1.14
N SER A 168 12.39 1.13 -1.87
CA SER A 168 12.55 1.80 -3.16
C SER A 168 11.89 3.16 -3.14
N TYR A 169 12.43 4.11 -3.88
CA TYR A 169 11.71 5.33 -4.20
C TYR A 169 12.15 5.89 -5.56
N SER A 170 11.29 6.70 -6.13
CA SER A 170 11.59 7.63 -7.22
C SER A 170 10.90 8.96 -6.94
N SER A 171 11.31 9.98 -7.68
CA SER A 171 10.61 11.27 -7.72
C SER A 171 10.56 11.75 -9.17
N PRO A 172 9.79 12.80 -9.51
CA PRO A 172 9.79 13.32 -10.87
C PRO A 172 11.16 13.75 -11.42
N LYS A 173 12.15 13.95 -10.55
CA LYS A 173 13.52 14.31 -10.92
C LYS A 173 14.57 13.28 -10.54
N THR A 174 14.23 12.27 -9.73
CA THR A 174 15.17 11.26 -9.25
C THR A 174 14.79 9.89 -9.79
N PRO A 175 15.68 9.25 -10.59
CA PRO A 175 15.47 7.89 -11.07
C PRO A 175 15.23 6.90 -9.95
N GLY A 176 14.56 5.78 -10.28
CA GLY A 176 14.24 4.75 -9.31
C GLY A 176 15.48 4.22 -8.60
N ARG A 177 15.44 4.24 -7.26
CA ARG A 177 16.49 3.73 -6.37
C ARG A 177 15.95 2.66 -5.46
N THR A 178 16.75 1.61 -5.23
CA THR A 178 16.44 0.54 -4.28
C THR A 178 17.56 0.42 -3.27
N TYR A 179 17.18 0.37 -2.01
CA TYR A 179 18.08 0.26 -0.88
C TYR A 179 17.79 -1.00 -0.09
N LEU A 180 18.84 -1.68 0.37
CA LEU A 180 18.72 -2.58 1.50
C LEU A 180 18.67 -1.73 2.76
N TYR A 181 17.62 -1.89 3.56
CA TYR A 181 17.35 -1.08 4.74
C TYR A 181 17.17 -1.95 5.97
N ASN A 182 17.85 -1.60 7.05
CA ASN A 182 17.68 -2.23 8.35
C ASN A 182 16.70 -1.41 9.20
N LEU A 183 15.56 -2.01 9.56
CA LEU A 183 14.48 -1.35 10.31
C LEU A 183 14.90 -0.96 11.73
N LYS A 184 15.84 -1.69 12.33
CA LYS A 184 16.32 -1.46 13.69
C LYS A 184 17.42 -0.40 13.75
N THR A 185 18.46 -0.53 12.92
CA THR A 185 19.62 0.40 12.92
C THR A 185 19.39 1.62 12.06
N LYS A 186 18.36 1.62 11.19
CA LYS A 186 18.05 2.66 10.20
C LYS A 186 19.11 2.82 9.11
N GLU A 187 20.07 1.92 9.06
CA GLU A 187 21.10 1.93 8.02
C GLU A 187 20.49 1.56 6.67
N LYS A 188 20.84 2.31 5.64
CA LYS A 188 20.44 2.05 4.26
C LYS A 188 21.65 1.96 3.34
N LYS A 189 21.66 0.93 2.49
CA LYS A 189 22.69 0.70 1.48
C LYS A 189 22.03 0.68 0.10
N LEU A 190 22.47 1.57 -0.79
CA LEU A 190 22.02 1.55 -2.20
C LEU A 190 22.44 0.24 -2.85
N VAL A 191 21.47 -0.50 -3.41
CA VAL A 191 21.71 -1.77 -4.12
C VAL A 191 21.40 -1.68 -5.60
N LYS A 192 20.52 -0.75 -5.99
CA LYS A 192 20.19 -0.53 -7.41
C LYS A 192 19.75 0.91 -7.64
N GLU A 193 20.19 1.48 -8.75
CA GLU A 193 19.70 2.73 -9.31
C GLU A 193 19.35 2.51 -10.78
N GLN A 194 18.26 3.11 -11.23
CA GLN A 194 17.85 3.07 -12.62
C GLN A 194 18.87 3.83 -13.49
N GLU A 195 19.45 3.16 -14.46
CA GLU A 195 20.36 3.79 -15.42
C GLU A 195 19.59 4.62 -16.45
N ILE A 196 20.12 5.78 -16.75
CA ILE A 196 19.60 6.67 -17.80
C ILE A 196 20.68 6.82 -18.88
N PRO A 197 20.65 6.02 -19.96
CA PRO A 197 21.73 5.98 -20.96
C PRO A 197 22.02 7.31 -21.64
N SER A 198 21.00 8.18 -21.76
CA SER A 198 21.16 9.54 -22.33
C SER A 198 21.81 10.54 -21.36
N GLY A 199 22.10 10.12 -20.15
CA GLY A 199 22.51 10.99 -19.07
C GLY A 199 21.33 11.68 -18.38
N HIS A 200 21.49 11.92 -17.08
CA HIS A 200 20.51 12.63 -16.26
C HIS A 200 21.19 13.28 -15.08
N ASN A 201 20.77 14.50 -14.74
CA ASN A 201 21.17 15.19 -13.52
C ASN A 201 19.92 15.75 -12.82
N SER A 202 19.59 15.20 -11.66
CA SER A 202 18.42 15.59 -10.86
C SER A 202 18.43 17.09 -10.52
N ASP A 203 19.62 17.71 -10.37
CA ASP A 203 19.74 19.12 -10.05
C ASP A 203 19.37 20.06 -11.20
N ASP A 204 19.19 19.53 -12.39
CA ASP A 204 18.70 20.31 -13.53
C ASP A 204 17.17 20.48 -13.54
N TYR A 205 16.47 19.81 -12.65
CA TYR A 205 15.00 19.79 -12.59
C TYR A 205 14.49 20.39 -11.30
N ILE A 206 13.39 21.12 -11.42
CA ILE A 206 12.62 21.68 -10.30
C ILE A 206 11.30 20.95 -10.24
N VAL A 207 10.95 20.48 -9.04
CA VAL A 207 9.67 19.86 -8.74
C VAL A 207 8.91 20.77 -7.77
N GLU A 208 7.72 21.18 -8.18
CA GLU A 208 6.85 22.06 -7.40
C GLU A 208 5.52 21.38 -7.13
N ARG A 209 4.96 21.62 -5.96
CA ARG A 209 3.63 21.14 -5.58
C ARG A 209 2.70 22.33 -5.48
N LEU A 210 1.64 22.33 -6.26
CA LEU A 210 0.58 23.33 -6.30
C LEU A 210 -0.77 22.67 -5.99
N GLU A 211 -1.75 23.49 -5.74
CA GLU A 211 -3.15 23.08 -5.61
C GLU A 211 -4.02 23.95 -6.50
N CYS A 212 -5.04 23.35 -7.08
CA CYS A 212 -6.02 24.02 -7.93
C CYS A 212 -7.43 23.66 -7.45
N ALA A 213 -8.28 24.65 -7.31
CA ALA A 213 -9.69 24.41 -7.00
C ALA A 213 -10.39 23.71 -8.16
N SER A 214 -11.05 22.60 -7.90
CA SER A 214 -11.97 21.93 -8.82
C SER A 214 -13.30 22.68 -8.90
N HIS A 215 -14.16 22.31 -9.85
CA HIS A 215 -15.49 22.91 -10.04
C HIS A 215 -16.42 22.74 -8.83
N ASP A 216 -16.17 21.72 -7.99
CA ASP A 216 -16.89 21.46 -6.73
C ASP A 216 -16.25 22.14 -5.51
N GLY A 217 -15.18 22.94 -5.71
CA GLY A 217 -14.45 23.66 -4.67
C GLY A 217 -13.39 22.84 -3.95
N ARG A 218 -13.23 21.55 -4.23
CA ARG A 218 -12.16 20.73 -3.66
C ARG A 218 -10.81 21.10 -4.25
N MET A 219 -9.79 21.12 -3.42
CA MET A 219 -8.42 21.39 -3.85
C MET A 219 -7.79 20.12 -4.44
N VAL A 220 -7.36 20.22 -5.70
CA VAL A 220 -6.70 19.14 -6.42
C VAL A 220 -5.19 19.38 -6.43
N PRO A 221 -4.39 18.45 -5.91
CA PRO A 221 -2.95 18.59 -5.89
C PRO A 221 -2.35 18.41 -7.30
N ILE A 222 -1.43 19.29 -7.67
CA ILE A 222 -0.74 19.28 -8.96
C ILE A 222 0.76 19.22 -8.71
N THR A 223 1.45 18.24 -9.30
CA THR A 223 2.90 18.18 -9.31
C THR A 223 3.41 18.71 -10.65
N ILE A 224 4.25 19.74 -10.61
CA ILE A 224 4.90 20.31 -11.78
C ILE A 224 6.36 19.92 -11.78
N THR A 225 6.83 19.37 -12.89
CA THR A 225 8.25 19.11 -13.12
C THR A 225 8.71 19.90 -14.32
N ARG A 226 9.79 20.64 -14.16
CA ARG A 226 10.38 21.45 -15.23
C ARG A 226 11.90 21.48 -15.15
N HIS A 227 12.55 21.61 -16.28
CA HIS A 227 13.97 21.91 -16.29
C HIS A 227 14.21 23.35 -15.73
N LYS A 228 15.27 23.57 -14.95
CA LYS A 228 15.57 24.86 -14.31
C LYS A 228 15.71 26.04 -15.27
N LYS A 229 16.06 25.77 -16.55
CA LYS A 229 16.17 26.77 -17.61
C LYS A 229 14.84 27.06 -18.33
N THR A 230 13.75 26.37 -17.98
CA THR A 230 12.43 26.61 -18.60
C THR A 230 11.97 28.02 -18.29
N LYS A 231 11.65 28.80 -19.31
CA LYS A 231 11.10 30.13 -19.16
C LYS A 231 9.65 30.05 -18.69
N LEU A 232 9.28 30.87 -17.72
CA LEU A 232 7.92 30.96 -17.17
C LEU A 232 7.15 32.14 -17.77
N ASP A 233 7.27 32.36 -19.07
CA ASP A 233 6.68 33.46 -19.84
C ASP A 233 5.53 33.00 -20.77
N GLY A 234 5.06 31.75 -20.58
CA GLY A 234 3.99 31.15 -21.40
C GLY A 234 4.48 30.54 -22.72
N SER A 235 5.78 30.62 -23.06
CA SER A 235 6.31 30.06 -24.32
C SER A 235 6.64 28.58 -24.23
N ALA A 236 6.79 28.02 -23.04
CA ALA A 236 7.13 26.62 -22.84
C ALA A 236 5.94 25.69 -23.16
N LYS A 237 6.24 24.58 -23.82
CA LYS A 237 5.24 23.53 -24.04
C LYS A 237 4.92 22.85 -22.71
N LEU A 238 3.62 22.57 -22.46
CA LEU A 238 3.13 21.88 -21.28
C LEU A 238 2.49 20.55 -21.66
N LEU A 239 2.83 19.48 -20.96
CA LEU A 239 2.08 18.23 -20.94
C LEU A 239 1.29 18.17 -19.63
N LEU A 240 -0.05 18.19 -19.71
CA LEU A 240 -0.92 17.90 -18.57
C LEU A 240 -1.31 16.43 -18.63
N TYR A 241 -1.02 15.70 -17.55
CA TYR A 241 -1.35 14.28 -17.41
C TYR A 241 -2.06 14.02 -16.11
N GLY A 242 -3.15 13.28 -16.14
CA GLY A 242 -3.94 12.97 -14.95
C GLY A 242 -4.85 11.77 -15.16
N TYR A 243 -5.16 11.11 -14.07
CA TYR A 243 -6.13 10.03 -13.97
C TYR A 243 -6.69 9.96 -12.56
N GLY A 244 -7.96 9.62 -12.38
CA GLY A 244 -8.62 9.61 -11.08
C GLY A 244 -9.86 8.73 -11.03
N SER A 245 -9.97 7.70 -11.89
CA SER A 245 -11.10 6.76 -11.86
C SER A 245 -10.78 5.51 -11.05
N TYR A 246 -11.82 4.82 -10.58
CA TYR A 246 -11.74 3.52 -9.86
C TYR A 246 -10.86 3.57 -8.59
N GLY A 247 -10.92 4.68 -7.83
CA GLY A 247 -10.11 4.85 -6.62
C GLY A 247 -8.60 5.00 -6.86
N SER A 248 -8.19 5.18 -8.12
CA SER A 248 -6.77 5.32 -8.49
C SER A 248 -6.38 6.78 -8.55
N SER A 249 -5.22 7.12 -8.01
CA SER A 249 -4.58 8.42 -8.14
C SER A 249 -3.21 8.31 -8.80
N MET A 250 -2.79 9.37 -9.49
CA MET A 250 -1.49 9.41 -10.16
C MET A 250 -0.38 9.69 -9.17
N SER A 251 0.60 8.78 -9.15
CA SER A 251 1.83 8.97 -8.37
C SER A 251 2.88 9.71 -9.19
N PRO A 252 3.48 10.77 -8.64
CA PRO A 252 4.49 11.58 -9.33
C PRO A 252 5.85 10.85 -9.33
N SER A 253 5.99 9.87 -10.21
CA SER A 253 7.24 9.09 -10.40
C SER A 253 8.19 9.73 -11.43
N PHE A 254 9.38 9.13 -11.56
CA PHE A 254 10.36 9.47 -12.61
C PHE A 254 9.87 9.09 -13.99
#